data_c55e09a3da818e6876688eb77bfb8c0e
#
_entry.id   c55e09a3da818e6876688eb77bfb8c0e
#
_cell.length_a   1.000
_cell.length_b   1.000
_cell.length_c   1.000
_cell.angle_alpha   90.00
_cell.angle_beta   90.00
_cell.angle_gamma   90.00
#
_symmetry.space_group_name_H-M   'P 1'
#
loop_
_entity.id
_entity.type
_entity.pdbx_description
1 polymer ?
#
loop_
_entity_poly.entity_id
_entity_poly.type
_entity_poly.pdbx_seq_one_letter_code
_entity_poly.pdbx_strand_id
1 'polypeptide(L)'
;MRKKNAALLESLQQEYQRLSGSLGAIGYISQGSVVDRSKLRRPRSGYQWTRKVAQKTVTVALSPEQFQGIRKAVENRRRLAKTLTKMENLSRRILFSSLPDTHRRNPLNKNVLDPI
;
A
#
# COMPACT_ATOMS: atom_id res chain seq x y z
N MET A 1 20.43 -27.71 -4.04
CA MET A 1 20.39 -26.26 -4.23
C MET A 1 19.32 -25.82 -5.21
N ARG A 2 19.28 -26.39 -6.42
CA ARG A 2 18.27 -26.04 -7.42
C ARG A 2 16.84 -26.31 -6.94
N LYS A 3 16.60 -27.40 -6.21
CA LYS A 3 15.29 -27.72 -5.65
C LYS A 3 14.82 -26.70 -4.61
N LYS A 4 15.73 -26.22 -3.75
CA LYS A 4 15.41 -25.19 -2.75
C LYS A 4 15.07 -23.87 -3.42
N ASN A 5 15.83 -23.46 -4.46
CA ASN A 5 15.56 -22.21 -5.19
C ASN A 5 14.24 -22.29 -5.95
N ALA A 6 13.93 -23.43 -6.55
CA ALA A 6 12.66 -23.63 -7.25
C ALA A 6 11.49 -23.60 -6.28
N ALA A 7 11.61 -24.23 -5.11
CA ALA A 7 10.57 -24.22 -4.09
C ALA A 7 10.36 -22.83 -3.51
N LEU A 8 11.44 -22.08 -3.28
CA LEU A 8 11.36 -20.70 -2.81
C LEU A 8 10.69 -19.79 -3.86
N LEU A 9 11.09 -19.93 -5.12
CA LEU A 9 10.49 -19.14 -6.21
C LEU A 9 8.99 -19.43 -6.31
N GLU A 10 8.60 -20.69 -6.25
CA GLU A 10 7.19 -21.09 -6.28
C GLU A 10 6.42 -20.49 -5.10
N SER A 11 7.00 -20.50 -3.92
CA SER A 11 6.40 -19.92 -2.72
C SER A 11 6.19 -18.40 -2.88
N LEU A 12 7.17 -17.70 -3.44
CA LEU A 12 7.06 -16.26 -3.72
C LEU A 12 5.95 -15.98 -4.75
N GLN A 13 5.88 -16.80 -5.79
CA GLN A 13 4.84 -16.67 -6.83
C GLN A 13 3.44 -16.92 -6.27
N GLN A 14 3.29 -17.91 -5.41
CA GLN A 14 2.01 -18.20 -4.75
C GLN A 14 1.58 -17.04 -3.85
N GLU A 15 2.50 -16.49 -3.07
CA GLU A 15 2.22 -15.33 -2.22
C GLU A 15 1.81 -14.12 -3.06
N TYR A 16 2.49 -13.87 -4.18
CA TYR A 16 2.13 -12.80 -5.10
C TYR A 16 0.71 -13.00 -5.64
N GLN A 17 0.36 -14.22 -6.07
CA GLN A 17 -0.97 -14.53 -6.57
C GLN A 17 -2.05 -14.31 -5.52
N ARG A 18 -1.77 -14.69 -4.26
CA ARG A 18 -2.69 -14.47 -3.15
C ARG A 18 -2.97 -12.98 -2.94
N LEU A 19 -1.93 -12.16 -2.92
CA LEU A 19 -2.06 -10.71 -2.76
C LEU A 19 -2.77 -10.07 -3.94
N SER A 20 -2.40 -10.45 -5.16
CA SER A 20 -3.03 -9.96 -6.39
C SER A 20 -4.52 -10.29 -6.39
N GLY A 21 -4.89 -11.51 -6.00
CA GLY A 21 -6.29 -11.93 -5.92
C GLY A 21 -7.11 -11.17 -4.89
N SER A 22 -6.48 -10.63 -3.86
CA SER A 22 -7.17 -9.88 -2.80
C SER A 22 -7.54 -8.45 -3.22
N LEU A 23 -6.97 -7.92 -4.30
CA LEU A 23 -7.15 -6.51 -4.67
C LEU A 23 -8.61 -6.16 -5.01
N GLY A 24 -9.34 -7.10 -5.60
CA GLY A 24 -10.74 -6.86 -5.97
C GLY A 24 -11.70 -6.70 -4.79
N ALA A 25 -11.30 -7.08 -3.59
CA ALA A 25 -12.14 -7.03 -2.39
C ALA A 25 -11.91 -5.79 -1.52
N ILE A 26 -11.12 -4.83 -1.98
CA ILE A 26 -10.70 -3.69 -1.16
C ILE A 26 -11.86 -2.72 -0.88
N GLY A 27 -12.76 -2.51 -1.82
CA GLY A 27 -13.84 -1.53 -1.72
C GLY A 27 -13.40 -0.15 -2.20
N TYR A 28 -14.13 0.89 -1.77
CA TYR A 28 -13.79 2.27 -2.14
C TYR A 28 -12.48 2.71 -1.48
N ILE A 29 -11.71 3.51 -2.18
CA ILE A 29 -10.44 4.04 -1.70
C ILE A 29 -10.39 5.56 -1.86
N SER A 30 -9.70 6.23 -0.96
CA SER A 30 -9.47 7.66 -1.02
C SER A 30 -8.16 8.04 -0.37
N GLN A 31 -7.51 9.04 -0.92
CA GLN A 31 -6.40 9.72 -0.25
C GLN A 31 -6.94 10.62 0.86
N GLY A 32 -6.04 11.05 1.72
CA GLY A 32 -6.32 12.08 2.70
C GLY A 32 -6.44 11.58 4.12
N SER A 33 -6.95 12.46 4.97
CA SER A 33 -7.16 12.19 6.38
C SER A 33 -8.53 12.72 6.78
N VAL A 34 -9.18 12.04 7.72
CA VAL A 34 -10.44 12.50 8.29
C VAL A 34 -10.23 12.87 9.75
N VAL A 35 -10.96 13.87 10.20
CA VAL A 35 -10.86 14.39 11.56
C VAL A 35 -12.25 14.58 12.13
N ASP A 36 -12.45 14.08 13.34
CA ASP A 36 -13.56 14.46 14.20
C ASP A 36 -13.14 15.77 14.87
N ARG A 37 -13.81 16.86 14.52
CA ARG A 37 -13.44 18.20 15.00
C ARG A 37 -13.54 18.35 16.52
N SER A 38 -14.36 17.53 17.18
CA SER A 38 -14.48 17.54 18.65
C SER A 38 -13.18 17.12 19.35
N LYS A 39 -12.29 16.42 18.63
CA LYS A 39 -11.02 15.93 19.17
C LYS A 39 -9.84 16.84 18.84
N LEU A 40 -10.07 17.99 18.22
CA LEU A 40 -9.02 18.97 17.96
C LEU A 40 -8.64 19.73 19.24
N ARG A 41 -7.45 20.36 19.21
CA ARG A 41 -6.97 21.19 20.31
C ARG A 41 -7.99 22.29 20.71
N ARG A 42 -8.68 22.86 19.69
CA ARG A 42 -9.84 23.74 19.88
C ARG A 42 -11.06 23.02 19.37
N PRO A 43 -11.78 22.28 20.25
CA PRO A 43 -12.89 21.46 19.82
C PRO A 43 -13.97 22.25 19.11
N ARG A 44 -14.50 21.67 18.03
CA ARG A 44 -15.65 22.17 17.27
C ARG A 44 -16.55 20.99 16.95
N SER A 45 -17.79 21.27 16.58
CA SER A 45 -18.69 20.23 16.09
C SER A 45 -18.37 19.88 14.63
N GLY A 46 -18.69 18.67 14.26
CA GLY A 46 -18.63 18.21 12.89
C GLY A 46 -17.37 17.44 12.55
N TYR A 47 -17.27 17.09 11.28
CA TYR A 47 -16.21 16.24 10.72
C TYR A 47 -15.64 16.92 9.48
N GLN A 48 -14.39 16.58 9.17
CA GLN A 48 -13.74 17.09 7.97
C GLN A 48 -12.85 16.04 7.33
N TRP A 49 -12.65 16.19 6.03
CA TRP A 49 -11.70 15.43 5.24
C TRP A 49 -10.70 16.42 4.63
N THR A 50 -9.43 16.07 4.65
CA THR A 50 -8.35 16.92 4.19
C THR A 50 -7.43 16.13 3.28
N ARG A 51 -7.04 16.72 2.16
CA ARG A 51 -6.01 16.18 1.28
C ARG A 51 -5.21 17.28 0.63
N LYS A 52 -4.03 16.94 0.11
CA LYS A 52 -3.22 17.87 -0.67
C LYS A 52 -3.50 17.69 -2.15
N VAL A 53 -3.76 18.81 -2.83
CA VAL A 53 -3.93 18.85 -4.27
C VAL A 53 -2.99 19.94 -4.79
N ALA A 54 -2.02 19.58 -5.66
CA ALA A 54 -1.03 20.50 -6.19
C ALA A 54 -0.37 21.34 -5.07
N GLN A 55 0.07 20.66 -4.00
CA GLN A 55 0.74 21.22 -2.83
C GLN A 55 -0.14 22.12 -1.94
N LYS A 56 -1.42 22.27 -2.28
CA LYS A 56 -2.37 23.02 -1.47
C LYS A 56 -3.24 22.05 -0.66
N THR A 57 -3.53 22.43 0.57
CA THR A 57 -4.44 21.65 1.42
C THR A 57 -5.88 22.01 1.08
N VAL A 58 -6.67 20.99 0.74
CA VAL A 58 -8.10 21.10 0.51
C VAL A 58 -8.82 20.46 1.67
N THR A 59 -9.74 21.17 2.30
CA THR A 59 -10.53 20.69 3.43
C THR A 59 -12.01 20.74 3.08
N VAL A 60 -12.71 19.64 3.36
CA VAL A 60 -14.15 19.49 3.07
C VAL A 60 -14.86 19.10 4.35
N ALA A 61 -15.91 19.82 4.71
CA ALA A 61 -16.79 19.46 5.81
C ALA A 61 -17.62 18.22 5.43
N LEU A 62 -17.79 17.31 6.37
CA LEU A 62 -18.48 16.04 6.14
C LEU A 62 -19.68 15.91 7.09
N SER A 63 -20.74 15.27 6.61
CA SER A 63 -21.80 14.74 7.47
C SER A 63 -21.27 13.54 8.25
N PRO A 64 -21.96 13.11 9.34
CA PRO A 64 -21.55 11.90 10.07
C PRO A 64 -21.47 10.66 9.16
N GLU A 65 -22.39 10.50 8.23
CA GLU A 65 -22.41 9.38 7.30
C GLU A 65 -21.26 9.45 6.31
N GLN A 66 -20.98 10.63 5.77
CA GLN A 66 -19.83 10.86 4.89
C GLN A 66 -18.52 10.60 5.62
N PHE A 67 -18.43 11.02 6.88
CA PHE A 67 -17.25 10.76 7.70
C PHE A 67 -16.96 9.27 7.81
N GLN A 68 -17.99 8.46 8.10
CA GLN A 68 -17.81 7.01 8.20
C GLN A 68 -17.37 6.41 6.86
N GLY A 69 -17.98 6.82 5.76
CA GLY A 69 -17.66 6.32 4.43
C GLY A 69 -16.25 6.71 3.98
N ILE A 70 -15.89 7.99 4.10
CA ILE A 70 -14.57 8.49 3.70
C ILE A 70 -13.47 7.90 4.59
N ARG A 71 -13.72 7.77 5.90
CA ARG A 71 -12.77 7.16 6.82
C ARG A 71 -12.44 5.73 6.37
N LYS A 72 -13.46 4.95 6.03
CA LYS A 72 -13.26 3.59 5.56
C LYS A 72 -12.49 3.56 4.24
N ALA A 73 -12.80 4.47 3.32
CA ALA A 73 -12.08 4.57 2.05
C ALA A 73 -10.60 4.92 2.25
N VAL A 74 -10.29 5.82 3.18
CA VAL A 74 -8.92 6.18 3.53
C VAL A 74 -8.18 4.97 4.13
N GLU A 75 -8.83 4.24 5.03
CA GLU A 75 -8.27 3.02 5.62
C GLU A 75 -8.02 1.96 4.55
N ASN A 76 -8.97 1.77 3.63
CA ASN A 76 -8.82 0.83 2.52
C ASN A 76 -7.61 1.19 1.65
N ARG A 77 -7.43 2.47 1.36
CA ARG A 77 -6.28 2.92 0.56
C ARG A 77 -4.96 2.66 1.28
N ARG A 78 -4.91 2.86 2.59
CA ARG A 78 -3.70 2.56 3.38
C ARG A 78 -3.36 1.08 3.33
N ARG A 79 -4.37 0.21 3.44
CA ARG A 79 -4.17 -1.24 3.30
C ARG A 79 -3.72 -1.61 1.88
N LEU A 80 -4.32 -0.99 0.87
CA LEU A 80 -3.90 -1.17 -0.52
C LEU A 80 -2.43 -0.79 -0.70
N ALA A 81 -2.01 0.35 -0.17
CA ALA A 81 -0.62 0.80 -0.28
C ALA A 81 0.35 -0.21 0.33
N LYS A 82 0.02 -0.79 1.49
CA LYS A 82 0.82 -1.84 2.11
C LYS A 82 0.87 -3.10 1.25
N THR A 83 -0.26 -3.49 0.68
CA THR A 83 -0.34 -4.65 -0.20
C THR A 83 0.51 -4.44 -1.46
N LEU A 84 0.43 -3.26 -2.07
CA LEU A 84 1.24 -2.93 -3.25
C LEU A 84 2.74 -2.97 -2.93
N THR A 85 3.16 -2.46 -1.79
CA THR A 85 4.56 -2.53 -1.36
C THR A 85 5.03 -3.98 -1.26
N LYS A 86 4.23 -4.85 -0.66
CA LYS A 86 4.54 -6.28 -0.57
C LYS A 86 4.63 -6.93 -1.96
N MET A 87 3.70 -6.60 -2.84
CA MET A 87 3.69 -7.12 -4.22
C MET A 87 4.93 -6.65 -4.99
N GLU A 88 5.31 -5.39 -4.84
CA GLU A 88 6.51 -4.86 -5.49
C GLU A 88 7.77 -5.57 -4.99
N ASN A 89 7.88 -5.81 -3.68
CA ASN A 89 9.00 -6.53 -3.10
C ASN A 89 9.07 -7.97 -3.62
N LEU A 90 7.92 -8.64 -3.67
CA LEU A 90 7.84 -10.00 -4.24
C LEU A 90 8.21 -10.01 -5.72
N SER A 91 7.72 -9.04 -6.49
CA SER A 91 8.03 -8.92 -7.91
C SER A 91 9.53 -8.82 -8.16
N ARG A 92 10.21 -7.97 -7.39
CA ARG A 92 11.68 -7.81 -7.52
C ARG A 92 12.40 -9.12 -7.22
N ARG A 93 12.03 -9.81 -6.13
CA ARG A 93 12.62 -11.09 -5.77
C ARG A 93 12.39 -12.15 -6.84
N ILE A 94 11.15 -12.24 -7.34
CA ILE A 94 10.78 -13.20 -8.39
C ILE A 94 11.56 -12.91 -9.66
N LEU A 95 11.54 -11.66 -10.13
CA LEU A 95 12.16 -11.28 -11.41
C LEU A 95 13.68 -11.42 -11.38
N PHE A 96 14.32 -11.03 -10.28
CA PHE A 96 15.78 -11.18 -10.15
C PHE A 96 16.22 -12.63 -9.93
N SER A 97 15.31 -13.50 -9.46
CA SER A 97 15.62 -14.91 -9.27
C SER A 97 15.34 -15.76 -10.51
N SER A 98 14.33 -15.39 -11.32
CA SER A 98 13.85 -16.21 -12.41
C SER A 98 14.38 -15.79 -13.79
N LEU A 99 14.80 -14.55 -13.95
CA LEU A 99 15.29 -14.05 -15.22
C LEU A 99 16.82 -14.07 -15.27
N PRO A 100 17.42 -14.23 -16.49
CA PRO A 100 18.87 -14.20 -16.63
C PRO A 100 19.45 -12.90 -16.11
N ASP A 101 20.56 -13.00 -15.39
CA ASP A 101 21.19 -11.86 -14.76
C ASP A 101 22.32 -11.30 -15.63
N THR A 102 22.64 -10.03 -15.42
CA THR A 102 23.82 -9.40 -16.01
C THR A 102 25.03 -9.67 -15.10
N HIS A 103 26.23 -9.51 -15.65
CA HIS A 103 27.42 -9.59 -14.83
C HIS A 103 27.51 -8.37 -13.93
N ARG A 104 27.46 -8.57 -12.62
CA ARG A 104 27.54 -7.48 -11.63
C ARG A 104 28.83 -7.56 -10.83
N ARG A 105 29.40 -6.39 -10.58
CA ARG A 105 30.57 -6.26 -9.73
C ARG A 105 30.26 -6.64 -8.28
N ASN A 106 29.09 -6.24 -7.79
CA ASN A 106 28.61 -6.56 -6.44
C ASN A 106 27.25 -7.23 -6.50
N PRO A 107 26.98 -8.19 -5.60
CA PRO A 107 25.65 -8.79 -5.55
C PRO A 107 24.58 -7.78 -5.10
N LEU A 108 23.34 -8.03 -5.47
CA LEU A 108 22.21 -7.22 -5.01
C LEU A 108 22.01 -7.39 -3.51
N ASN A 109 21.86 -6.28 -2.81
CA ASN A 109 21.60 -6.30 -1.38
C ASN A 109 20.10 -6.14 -1.08
N LYS A 110 19.73 -6.30 0.18
CA LYS A 110 18.35 -6.22 0.63
C LYS A 110 17.69 -4.87 0.32
N ASN A 111 18.45 -3.78 0.40
CA ASN A 111 17.92 -2.44 0.15
C ASN A 111 17.47 -2.24 -1.29
N VAL A 112 18.09 -2.95 -2.23
CA VAL A 112 17.69 -2.92 -3.63
C VAL A 112 16.41 -3.73 -3.85
N LEU A 113 16.32 -4.92 -3.23
CA LEU A 113 15.19 -5.83 -3.42
C LEU A 113 13.95 -5.39 -2.62
N ASP A 114 14.15 -4.94 -1.38
CA ASP A 114 13.08 -4.53 -0.47
C ASP A 114 13.32 -3.10 0.03
N PRO A 115 13.28 -2.08 -0.83
CA PRO A 115 13.36 -0.71 -0.34
C PRO A 115 12.11 -0.38 0.47
N ILE A 116 12.32 0.33 1.55
CA ILE A 116 11.22 0.79 2.41
C ILE A 116 10.62 2.06 1.85
#